data_86a8c8cdc126a79e497387ec037fa85b
#
_entry.id   86a8c8cdc126a79e497387ec037fa85b
#
_cell.length_a   1.000
_cell.length_b   1.000
_cell.length_c   1.000
_cell.angle_alpha   90.00
_cell.angle_beta   90.00
_cell.angle_gamma   90.00
#
_symmetry.space_group_name_H-M   'P 1'
#
loop_
_entity.id
_entity.type
_entity.pdbx_description
1 polymer ?
#
loop_
_entity_poly.entity_id
_entity_poly.type
_entity_poly.pdbx_seq_one_letter_code
_entity_poly.pdbx_strand_id
1 'polypeptide(L)'
;MYFCSIESQKDKNEFQIFSNMKKMMILAVMMTATVSASAQSTPADPYFTSKEMPDMTKWCPGPPDTLSTAFAYDLMQYMWGKKMRNDNERADIAYRDAIFGVDYIVKEFSEPFGLQISKEDTPEIYKLLNDALATCDSICRYPKRHFKRMRPFIRFHEPTLRPEFDHELGAFRSFPSGHTTLGWSSALLLMEINPECADTILARGLMYGESRVILGAHWQSDVNAGRLGATAAYARLHSSERFQEQMRLARLEFRCKKGIATAAEQKTYKKILKKRNKK
;
A
#
# COMPACT_ATOMS: atom_id res chain seq x y z
N MET A 1 -41.65 -63.89 -7.65
CA MET A 1 -40.97 -63.44 -6.41
C MET A 1 -39.61 -62.71 -6.70
N TYR A 2 -39.43 -62.04 -7.84
CA TYR A 2 -38.16 -61.39 -8.19
C TYR A 2 -38.26 -59.85 -8.38
N PHE A 3 -39.44 -59.27 -8.35
CA PHE A 3 -39.64 -57.83 -8.57
C PHE A 3 -39.64 -56.99 -7.30
N CYS A 4 -39.82 -57.58 -6.12
CA CYS A 4 -39.91 -56.86 -4.85
C CYS A 4 -38.54 -56.58 -4.18
N SER A 5 -37.45 -57.22 -4.66
CA SER A 5 -36.11 -57.03 -4.11
C SER A 5 -35.30 -55.91 -4.73
N ILE A 6 -35.68 -55.49 -5.97
CA ILE A 6 -34.95 -54.48 -6.76
C ILE A 6 -35.36 -53.06 -6.34
N GLU A 7 -36.64 -52.82 -6.02
CA GLU A 7 -37.13 -51.52 -5.53
C GLU A 7 -36.56 -51.18 -4.15
N SER A 8 -36.51 -52.15 -3.22
CA SER A 8 -35.95 -51.93 -1.87
C SER A 8 -34.46 -51.62 -1.86
N GLN A 9 -33.72 -52.05 -2.90
CA GLN A 9 -32.27 -51.77 -3.00
C GLN A 9 -32.01 -50.42 -3.66
N LYS A 10 -32.90 -49.94 -4.54
CA LYS A 10 -32.82 -48.62 -5.16
C LYS A 10 -33.10 -47.53 -4.13
N ASP A 11 -34.13 -47.67 -3.33
CA ASP A 11 -34.46 -46.73 -2.23
C ASP A 11 -33.35 -46.61 -1.17
N LYS A 12 -32.73 -47.74 -0.82
CA LYS A 12 -31.57 -47.68 0.12
C LYS A 12 -30.35 -46.98 -0.47
N ASN A 13 -30.07 -47.13 -1.75
CA ASN A 13 -28.97 -46.44 -2.41
C ASN A 13 -29.24 -44.95 -2.58
N GLU A 14 -30.46 -44.53 -2.90
CA GLU A 14 -30.84 -43.12 -2.97
C GLU A 14 -30.75 -42.43 -1.61
N PHE A 15 -31.20 -43.11 -0.56
CA PHE A 15 -31.10 -42.61 0.81
C PHE A 15 -29.65 -42.47 1.28
N GLN A 16 -28.76 -43.39 0.92
CA GLN A 16 -27.34 -43.33 1.23
C GLN A 16 -26.64 -42.23 0.47
N ILE A 17 -27.00 -41.99 -0.80
CA ILE A 17 -26.47 -40.88 -1.62
C ILE A 17 -26.90 -39.52 -1.04
N PHE A 18 -28.19 -39.36 -0.66
CA PHE A 18 -28.69 -38.14 -0.01
C PHE A 18 -28.04 -37.88 1.35
N SER A 19 -27.80 -38.92 2.14
CA SER A 19 -27.10 -38.80 3.44
C SER A 19 -25.64 -38.37 3.26
N ASN A 20 -24.94 -38.91 2.24
CA ASN A 20 -23.57 -38.56 1.96
C ASN A 20 -23.45 -37.14 1.34
N MET A 21 -24.40 -36.72 0.50
CA MET A 21 -24.48 -35.34 0.00
C MET A 21 -24.74 -34.34 1.13
N LYS A 22 -25.64 -34.65 2.11
CA LYS A 22 -25.83 -33.81 3.29
C LYS A 22 -24.56 -33.71 4.15
N LYS A 23 -23.83 -34.81 4.35
CA LYS A 23 -22.54 -34.79 5.08
C LYS A 23 -21.47 -34.01 4.32
N MET A 24 -21.39 -34.12 2.99
CA MET A 24 -20.50 -33.29 2.17
C MET A 24 -20.87 -31.82 2.20
N MET A 25 -22.16 -31.46 2.14
CA MET A 25 -22.60 -30.07 2.29
C MET A 25 -22.29 -29.50 3.66
N ILE A 26 -22.46 -30.28 4.74
CA ILE A 26 -22.10 -29.83 6.10
C ILE A 26 -20.59 -29.68 6.24
N LEU A 27 -19.78 -30.56 5.63
CA LEU A 27 -18.32 -30.43 5.61
C LEU A 27 -17.86 -29.22 4.78
N ALA A 28 -18.52 -28.94 3.63
CA ALA A 28 -18.26 -27.76 2.81
C ALA A 28 -18.63 -26.45 3.52
N VAL A 29 -19.74 -26.44 4.28
CA VAL A 29 -20.16 -25.28 5.09
C VAL A 29 -19.22 -25.08 6.30
N MET A 30 -18.65 -26.15 6.88
CA MET A 30 -17.63 -26.02 7.92
C MET A 30 -16.26 -25.61 7.41
N MET A 31 -15.93 -25.87 6.14
CA MET A 31 -14.67 -25.38 5.53
C MET A 31 -14.74 -23.93 5.06
N THR A 32 -15.93 -23.33 4.90
CA THR A 32 -16.07 -21.91 4.56
C THR A 32 -16.10 -20.98 5.77
N ALA A 33 -16.08 -21.53 6.99
CA ALA A 33 -15.93 -20.78 8.24
C ALA A 33 -14.45 -20.64 8.66
N THR A 34 -13.48 -20.70 7.74
CA THR A 34 -12.24 -19.99 7.95
C THR A 34 -12.58 -18.50 7.86
N VAL A 35 -12.97 -17.94 9.00
CA VAL A 35 -12.95 -16.52 9.25
C VAL A 35 -11.59 -16.05 8.74
N SER A 36 -11.57 -15.42 7.58
CA SER A 36 -10.52 -14.49 7.25
C SER A 36 -10.57 -13.48 8.39
N ALA A 37 -9.73 -13.68 9.40
CA ALA A 37 -9.36 -12.61 10.28
C ALA A 37 -8.75 -11.58 9.35
N SER A 38 -9.56 -10.66 8.83
CA SER A 38 -9.07 -9.43 8.26
C SER A 38 -8.24 -8.84 9.37
N ALA A 39 -6.92 -8.87 9.20
CA ALA A 39 -6.02 -8.22 10.12
C ALA A 39 -6.49 -6.77 10.17
N GLN A 40 -7.21 -6.42 11.23
CA GLN A 40 -7.70 -5.06 11.42
C GLN A 40 -6.47 -4.18 11.43
N SER A 41 -6.34 -3.36 10.40
CA SER A 41 -5.26 -2.38 10.31
C SER A 41 -5.32 -1.53 11.58
N THR A 42 -4.17 -1.36 12.23
CA THR A 42 -4.09 -0.49 13.41
C THR A 42 -4.58 0.90 12.99
N PRO A 43 -5.58 1.49 13.68
CA PRO A 43 -6.04 2.82 13.35
C PRO A 43 -4.86 3.80 13.36
N ALA A 44 -4.70 4.57 12.29
CA ALA A 44 -3.67 5.58 12.21
C ALA A 44 -4.07 6.81 13.03
N ASP A 45 -3.08 7.43 13.69
CA ASP A 45 -3.20 8.69 14.38
C ASP A 45 -2.36 9.75 13.63
N PRO A 46 -2.91 10.44 12.60
CA PRO A 46 -2.16 11.33 11.75
C PRO A 46 -1.60 12.53 12.51
N TYR A 47 -0.41 12.98 12.13
CA TYR A 47 0.26 14.14 12.76
C TYR A 47 -0.40 15.47 12.42
N PHE A 48 -1.01 15.55 11.22
CA PHE A 48 -1.73 16.72 10.74
C PHE A 48 -2.99 16.32 10.00
N THR A 49 -4.01 17.15 10.09
CA THR A 49 -5.22 17.04 9.28
C THR A 49 -4.97 17.55 7.86
N SER A 50 -5.85 17.23 6.91
CA SER A 50 -5.72 17.70 5.51
C SER A 50 -5.75 19.23 5.38
N LYS A 51 -6.35 19.95 6.34
CA LYS A 51 -6.39 21.41 6.35
C LYS A 51 -5.07 22.05 6.78
N GLU A 52 -4.26 21.33 7.53
CA GLU A 52 -2.95 21.78 8.03
C GLU A 52 -1.81 21.43 7.05
N MET A 53 -2.11 20.65 6.02
CA MET A 53 -1.15 20.30 4.97
C MET A 53 -1.07 21.40 3.91
N PRO A 54 0.10 21.57 3.25
CA PRO A 54 0.23 22.49 2.11
C PRO A 54 -0.77 22.17 1.00
N ASP A 55 -1.43 23.19 0.47
CA ASP A 55 -2.39 23.05 -0.61
C ASP A 55 -1.67 23.00 -1.96
N MET A 56 -1.52 21.81 -2.53
CA MET A 56 -0.84 21.57 -3.80
C MET A 56 -1.43 22.36 -4.98
N THR A 57 -2.69 22.76 -4.93
CA THR A 57 -3.30 23.53 -6.02
C THR A 57 -2.74 24.96 -6.16
N LYS A 58 -2.02 25.42 -5.14
CA LYS A 58 -1.45 26.78 -5.09
C LYS A 58 0.01 26.84 -5.53
N TRP A 59 0.73 25.74 -5.47
CA TRP A 59 2.19 25.74 -5.71
C TRP A 59 2.68 24.63 -6.66
N CYS A 60 1.95 23.51 -6.76
CA CYS A 60 2.31 22.43 -7.67
C CYS A 60 1.70 22.71 -9.06
N PRO A 61 2.46 22.58 -10.15
CA PRO A 61 1.88 22.62 -11.48
C PRO A 61 0.73 21.62 -11.62
N GLY A 62 -0.38 22.04 -12.19
CA GLY A 62 -1.52 21.18 -12.47
C GLY A 62 -1.20 20.09 -13.51
N PRO A 63 -2.16 19.19 -13.80
CA PRO A 63 -1.98 18.23 -14.87
C PRO A 63 -1.79 18.95 -16.23
N PRO A 64 -0.95 18.41 -17.13
CA PRO A 64 -0.72 19.01 -18.42
C PRO A 64 -2.00 19.06 -19.28
N ASP A 65 -2.13 20.15 -20.05
CA ASP A 65 -3.14 20.25 -21.09
C ASP A 65 -2.98 19.12 -22.12
N THR A 66 -4.09 18.55 -22.58
CA THR A 66 -4.10 17.39 -23.48
C THR A 66 -3.53 17.66 -24.88
N LEU A 67 -3.35 18.92 -25.25
CA LEU A 67 -2.73 19.34 -26.51
C LEU A 67 -1.25 19.72 -26.33
N SER A 68 -0.71 19.63 -25.10
CA SER A 68 0.67 20.03 -24.80
C SER A 68 1.68 18.91 -25.08
N THR A 69 2.95 19.30 -25.29
CA THR A 69 4.08 18.36 -25.36
C THR A 69 4.28 17.58 -24.06
N ALA A 70 3.94 18.17 -22.91
CA ALA A 70 3.97 17.50 -21.62
C ALA A 70 2.97 16.35 -21.54
N PHE A 71 1.78 16.49 -22.16
CA PHE A 71 0.84 15.38 -22.26
C PHE A 71 1.28 14.34 -23.29
N ALA A 72 1.94 14.74 -24.39
CA ALA A 72 2.55 13.78 -25.31
C ALA A 72 3.56 12.86 -24.58
N TYR A 73 4.33 13.43 -23.64
CA TYR A 73 5.21 12.62 -22.79
C TYR A 73 4.42 11.65 -21.89
N ASP A 74 3.31 12.07 -21.29
CA ASP A 74 2.43 11.18 -20.53
C ASP A 74 1.92 9.98 -21.38
N LEU A 75 1.58 10.24 -22.66
CA LEU A 75 1.17 9.19 -23.59
C LEU A 75 2.32 8.21 -23.89
N MET A 76 3.51 8.72 -24.14
CA MET A 76 4.70 7.88 -24.36
C MET A 76 4.99 6.99 -23.14
N GLN A 77 4.91 7.54 -21.95
CA GLN A 77 5.12 6.80 -20.71
C GLN A 77 4.02 5.75 -20.47
N TYR A 78 2.78 6.06 -20.80
CA TYR A 78 1.70 5.08 -20.76
C TYR A 78 1.95 3.89 -21.70
N MET A 79 2.38 4.16 -22.95
CA MET A 79 2.73 3.11 -23.91
C MET A 79 3.93 2.28 -23.46
N TRP A 80 4.94 2.93 -22.88
CA TRP A 80 6.06 2.25 -22.26
C TRP A 80 5.59 1.35 -21.11
N GLY A 81 4.74 1.86 -20.21
CA GLY A 81 4.18 1.07 -19.11
C GLY A 81 3.41 -0.16 -19.58
N LYS A 82 2.63 -0.05 -20.68
CA LYS A 82 1.98 -1.21 -21.30
C LYS A 82 2.99 -2.25 -21.80
N LYS A 83 4.10 -1.82 -22.41
CA LYS A 83 5.16 -2.73 -22.86
C LYS A 83 5.79 -3.47 -21.69
N MET A 84 6.01 -2.78 -20.55
CA MET A 84 6.59 -3.37 -19.34
C MET A 84 5.70 -4.43 -18.68
N ARG A 85 4.44 -4.53 -19.03
CA ARG A 85 3.56 -5.64 -18.56
C ARG A 85 3.95 -7.01 -19.13
N ASN A 86 4.78 -7.04 -20.18
CA ASN A 86 5.33 -8.27 -20.76
C ASN A 86 6.62 -8.72 -20.05
N ASP A 87 7.17 -7.92 -19.15
CA ASP A 87 8.26 -8.28 -18.25
C ASP A 87 7.64 -8.86 -16.98
N ASN A 88 7.72 -10.18 -16.81
CA ASN A 88 7.04 -10.89 -15.74
C ASN A 88 7.43 -10.37 -14.35
N GLU A 89 8.72 -10.15 -14.10
CA GLU A 89 9.21 -9.67 -12.80
C GLU A 89 8.68 -8.26 -12.51
N ARG A 90 8.80 -7.36 -13.50
CA ARG A 90 8.35 -5.96 -13.32
C ARG A 90 6.84 -5.82 -13.25
N ALA A 91 6.11 -6.64 -13.99
CA ALA A 91 4.65 -6.72 -13.94
C ALA A 91 4.16 -7.21 -12.58
N ASP A 92 4.79 -8.26 -12.02
CA ASP A 92 4.47 -8.80 -10.69
C ASP A 92 4.69 -7.77 -9.59
N ILE A 93 5.79 -7.01 -9.65
CA ILE A 93 6.04 -5.90 -8.72
C ILE A 93 4.92 -4.86 -8.84
N ALA A 94 4.56 -4.46 -10.07
CA ALA A 94 3.51 -3.47 -10.29
C ALA A 94 2.13 -3.96 -9.80
N TYR A 95 1.86 -5.24 -9.95
CA TYR A 95 0.65 -5.89 -9.47
C TYR A 95 0.55 -5.86 -7.93
N ARG A 96 1.65 -6.19 -7.22
CA ARG A 96 1.72 -6.10 -5.76
C ARG A 96 1.61 -4.66 -5.26
N ASP A 97 2.29 -3.71 -5.91
CA ASP A 97 2.26 -2.28 -5.58
C ASP A 97 0.87 -1.63 -5.78
N ALA A 98 -0.07 -2.34 -6.39
CA ALA A 98 -1.44 -1.86 -6.54
C ALA A 98 -2.24 -1.89 -5.23
N ILE A 99 -1.83 -2.71 -4.26
CA ILE A 99 -2.55 -2.84 -3.00
C ILE A 99 -2.28 -1.62 -2.11
N PHE A 100 -3.36 -1.02 -1.63
CA PHE A 100 -3.27 0.14 -0.75
C PHE A 100 -3.22 -0.30 0.73
N GLY A 101 -2.32 0.32 1.49
CA GLY A 101 -2.24 0.09 2.94
C GLY A 101 -0.81 -0.04 3.46
N VAL A 102 -0.62 0.35 4.73
CA VAL A 102 0.70 0.32 5.38
C VAL A 102 1.27 -1.09 5.45
N ASP A 103 0.44 -2.11 5.72
CA ASP A 103 0.89 -3.49 5.85
C ASP A 103 1.51 -4.04 4.56
N TYR A 104 1.04 -3.59 3.39
CA TYR A 104 1.61 -3.94 2.10
C TYR A 104 2.88 -3.13 1.80
N ILE A 105 2.87 -1.84 2.11
CA ILE A 105 4.03 -0.97 1.91
C ILE A 105 5.22 -1.45 2.74
N VAL A 106 5.03 -1.75 4.03
CA VAL A 106 6.14 -2.21 4.88
C VAL A 106 6.73 -3.54 4.39
N LYS A 107 5.90 -4.42 3.85
CA LYS A 107 6.36 -5.67 3.24
C LYS A 107 7.28 -5.41 2.05
N GLU A 108 6.88 -4.51 1.15
CA GLU A 108 7.63 -4.19 -0.08
C GLU A 108 8.89 -3.35 0.19
N PHE A 109 8.99 -2.67 1.35
CA PHE A 109 10.15 -1.87 1.73
C PHE A 109 11.09 -2.56 2.73
N SER A 110 10.72 -3.71 3.31
CA SER A 110 11.53 -4.40 4.32
C SER A 110 12.90 -4.84 3.80
N GLU A 111 12.95 -5.42 2.61
CA GLU A 111 14.20 -5.85 1.99
C GLU A 111 15.14 -4.68 1.68
N PRO A 112 14.73 -3.64 0.92
CA PRO A 112 15.61 -2.49 0.64
C PRO A 112 15.98 -1.70 1.90
N PHE A 113 15.18 -1.74 2.95
CA PHE A 113 15.48 -1.14 4.26
C PHE A 113 16.51 -1.94 5.06
N GLY A 114 16.70 -3.23 4.75
CA GLY A 114 17.64 -4.12 5.43
C GLY A 114 17.18 -4.60 6.80
N LEU A 115 15.88 -4.48 7.10
CA LEU A 115 15.26 -5.02 8.32
C LEU A 115 13.78 -5.30 8.04
N GLN A 116 13.28 -6.47 8.49
CA GLN A 116 11.86 -6.78 8.41
C GLN A 116 11.04 -5.82 9.27
N ILE A 117 10.05 -5.17 8.67
CA ILE A 117 9.16 -4.24 9.35
C ILE A 117 7.82 -4.93 9.62
N SER A 118 7.40 -4.96 10.90
CA SER A 118 6.12 -5.53 11.32
C SER A 118 5.58 -4.84 12.58
N LYS A 119 4.30 -5.06 12.87
CA LYS A 119 3.66 -4.57 14.12
C LYS A 119 4.27 -5.21 15.36
N GLU A 120 4.68 -6.46 15.23
CA GLU A 120 5.16 -7.31 16.32
C GLU A 120 6.64 -7.03 16.61
N ASP A 121 7.48 -7.03 15.58
CA ASP A 121 8.93 -7.00 15.74
C ASP A 121 9.54 -5.59 15.75
N THR A 122 8.94 -4.66 15.01
CA THR A 122 9.41 -3.27 14.86
C THR A 122 8.27 -2.26 15.05
N PRO A 123 7.61 -2.32 16.22
CA PRO A 123 6.39 -1.54 16.47
C PRO A 123 6.56 -0.02 16.40
N GLU A 124 7.74 0.52 16.70
CA GLU A 124 7.96 1.96 16.63
C GLU A 124 8.16 2.45 15.19
N ILE A 125 8.84 1.65 14.35
CA ILE A 125 8.98 1.91 12.91
C ILE A 125 7.62 1.75 12.23
N TYR A 126 6.89 0.68 12.54
CA TYR A 126 5.55 0.46 11.98
C TYR A 126 4.60 1.61 12.33
N LYS A 127 4.56 2.02 13.62
CA LYS A 127 3.73 3.14 14.07
C LYS A 127 4.08 4.44 13.37
N LEU A 128 5.37 4.75 13.23
CA LEU A 128 5.83 5.93 12.50
C LEU A 128 5.26 5.94 11.07
N LEU A 129 5.43 4.83 10.35
CA LEU A 129 4.93 4.72 8.97
C LEU A 129 3.41 4.82 8.91
N ASN A 130 2.69 4.10 9.78
CA ASN A 130 1.23 4.12 9.78
C ASN A 130 0.66 5.53 9.96
N ASP A 131 1.17 6.29 10.91
CA ASP A 131 0.67 7.62 11.24
C ASP A 131 1.15 8.70 10.24
N ALA A 132 2.42 8.60 9.80
CA ALA A 132 2.97 9.52 8.81
C ALA A 132 2.35 9.34 7.42
N LEU A 133 2.12 8.10 6.97
CA LEU A 133 1.53 7.84 5.67
C LEU A 133 0.07 8.30 5.61
N ALA A 134 -0.70 8.16 6.69
CA ALA A 134 -2.06 8.72 6.79
C ALA A 134 -2.05 10.26 6.67
N THR A 135 -1.02 10.91 7.24
CA THR A 135 -0.81 12.36 7.08
C THR A 135 -0.46 12.70 5.62
N CYS A 136 0.52 11.98 5.03
CA CYS A 136 0.99 12.24 3.67
C CYS A 136 -0.10 11.99 2.61
N ASP A 137 -0.94 10.95 2.75
CA ASP A 137 -2.08 10.73 1.85
C ASP A 137 -3.02 11.92 1.81
N SER A 138 -3.18 12.61 2.94
CA SER A 138 -4.13 13.70 3.07
C SER A 138 -3.85 14.87 2.12
N ILE A 139 -2.58 15.10 1.71
CA ILE A 139 -2.17 16.17 0.79
C ILE A 139 -2.75 16.00 -0.62
N CYS A 140 -3.08 14.76 -1.01
CA CYS A 140 -3.65 14.45 -2.32
C CYS A 140 -5.16 14.69 -2.42
N ARG A 141 -5.88 14.78 -1.28
CA ARG A 141 -7.35 14.71 -1.26
C ARG A 141 -8.02 15.88 -1.96
N TYR A 142 -7.55 17.10 -1.67
CA TYR A 142 -8.10 18.30 -2.28
C TYR A 142 -7.73 18.44 -3.77
N PRO A 143 -6.44 18.31 -4.19
CA PRO A 143 -6.06 18.33 -5.59
C PRO A 143 -6.82 17.32 -6.46
N LYS A 144 -7.05 16.10 -5.99
CA LYS A 144 -7.84 15.10 -6.72
C LYS A 144 -9.27 15.59 -7.04
N ARG A 145 -9.89 16.29 -6.12
CA ARG A 145 -11.24 16.87 -6.32
C ARG A 145 -11.22 18.12 -7.18
N HIS A 146 -10.15 18.93 -7.07
CA HIS A 146 -9.97 20.16 -7.82
C HIS A 146 -9.73 19.90 -9.30
N PHE A 147 -8.72 19.11 -9.62
CA PHE A 147 -8.30 18.88 -11.01
C PHE A 147 -9.17 17.88 -11.77
N LYS A 148 -9.80 16.96 -11.10
CA LYS A 148 -10.73 15.96 -11.68
C LYS A 148 -10.13 15.28 -12.94
N ARG A 149 -8.85 14.94 -12.90
CA ARG A 149 -8.14 14.37 -14.04
C ARG A 149 -8.62 12.95 -14.34
N MET A 150 -8.93 12.69 -15.60
CA MET A 150 -9.28 11.35 -16.08
C MET A 150 -8.06 10.41 -16.03
N ARG A 151 -8.29 9.16 -15.61
CA ARG A 151 -7.23 8.14 -15.57
C ARG A 151 -6.94 7.57 -16.96
N PRO A 152 -5.68 7.04 -17.20
CA PRO A 152 -5.32 6.44 -18.48
C PRO A 152 -6.26 5.32 -18.91
N PHE A 153 -6.51 4.34 -18.05
CA PHE A 153 -7.34 3.17 -18.37
C PHE A 153 -8.79 3.56 -18.73
N ILE A 154 -9.33 4.62 -18.14
CA ILE A 154 -10.63 5.18 -18.52
C ILE A 154 -10.57 5.84 -19.89
N ARG A 155 -9.52 6.64 -20.15
CA ARG A 155 -9.35 7.36 -21.43
C ARG A 155 -9.26 6.40 -22.63
N PHE A 156 -8.60 5.26 -22.43
CA PHE A 156 -8.38 4.28 -23.49
C PHE A 156 -9.40 3.13 -23.50
N HIS A 157 -10.36 3.13 -22.56
CA HIS A 157 -11.32 2.04 -22.39
C HIS A 157 -10.66 0.66 -22.25
N GLU A 158 -9.56 0.61 -21.53
CA GLU A 158 -8.77 -0.60 -21.29
C GLU A 158 -8.73 -0.91 -19.78
N PRO A 159 -8.68 -2.19 -19.37
CA PRO A 159 -8.47 -2.52 -17.97
C PRO A 159 -7.05 -2.17 -17.52
N THR A 160 -6.87 -1.96 -16.22
CA THR A 160 -5.52 -1.91 -15.63
C THR A 160 -4.87 -3.29 -15.63
N LEU A 161 -3.60 -3.39 -15.22
CA LEU A 161 -2.95 -4.69 -14.98
C LEU A 161 -3.65 -5.48 -13.85
N ARG A 162 -4.46 -4.81 -13.02
CA ARG A 162 -5.18 -5.38 -11.89
C ARG A 162 -6.66 -4.97 -11.89
N PRO A 163 -7.44 -5.51 -12.85
CA PRO A 163 -8.79 -5.03 -13.16
C PRO A 163 -9.80 -5.20 -12.01
N GLU A 164 -9.58 -6.14 -11.10
CA GLU A 164 -10.45 -6.36 -9.95
C GLU A 164 -10.54 -5.16 -9.00
N PHE A 165 -9.56 -4.24 -9.04
CA PHE A 165 -9.56 -3.00 -8.24
C PHE A 165 -9.89 -1.73 -9.04
N ASP A 166 -10.19 -1.83 -10.33
CA ASP A 166 -10.44 -0.66 -11.18
C ASP A 166 -11.63 0.18 -10.67
N HIS A 167 -12.65 -0.47 -10.12
CA HIS A 167 -13.83 0.18 -9.57
C HIS A 167 -13.53 1.05 -8.33
N GLU A 168 -12.46 0.75 -7.57
CA GLU A 168 -12.05 1.51 -6.39
C GLU A 168 -11.27 2.79 -6.76
N LEU A 169 -10.67 2.83 -7.94
CA LEU A 169 -9.75 3.90 -8.33
C LEU A 169 -10.43 5.25 -8.59
N GLY A 170 -11.70 5.25 -8.99
CA GLY A 170 -12.45 6.46 -9.37
C GLY A 170 -11.91 7.12 -10.65
N ALA A 171 -12.75 7.21 -11.68
CA ALA A 171 -12.41 7.62 -13.05
C ALA A 171 -11.66 8.96 -13.14
N PHE A 172 -12.09 9.96 -12.36
CA PHE A 172 -11.63 11.35 -12.42
C PHE A 172 -10.78 11.77 -11.21
N ARG A 173 -10.03 10.84 -10.61
CA ARG A 173 -9.19 11.07 -9.44
C ARG A 173 -7.73 10.71 -9.68
N SER A 174 -7.23 10.96 -10.92
CA SER A 174 -5.87 10.58 -11.30
C SER A 174 -4.81 11.46 -10.63
N PHE A 175 -4.95 12.78 -10.65
CA PHE A 175 -3.91 13.72 -10.24
C PHE A 175 -4.11 14.26 -8.81
N PRO A 176 -3.06 14.27 -7.99
CA PRO A 176 -1.80 13.53 -8.07
C PRO A 176 -1.96 12.06 -7.69
N SER A 177 -0.92 11.23 -7.90
CA SER A 177 -0.92 9.82 -7.53
C SER A 177 -0.76 9.63 -6.02
N GLY A 178 -1.80 9.14 -5.33
CA GLY A 178 -1.75 8.84 -3.89
C GLY A 178 -0.80 7.69 -3.55
N HIS A 179 -0.82 6.58 -4.32
CA HIS A 179 0.13 5.48 -4.11
C HIS A 179 1.58 5.96 -4.23
N THR A 180 1.90 6.79 -5.24
CA THR A 180 3.25 7.37 -5.37
C THR A 180 3.59 8.24 -4.17
N THR A 181 2.63 9.03 -3.68
CA THR A 181 2.83 9.83 -2.45
C THR A 181 3.20 8.95 -1.27
N LEU A 182 2.48 7.84 -1.07
CA LEU A 182 2.78 6.90 0.02
C LEU A 182 4.15 6.21 -0.17
N GLY A 183 4.42 5.66 -1.36
CA GLY A 183 5.69 4.98 -1.62
C GLY A 183 6.89 5.89 -1.48
N TRP A 184 6.83 7.12 -1.99
CA TRP A 184 7.90 8.10 -1.88
C TRP A 184 8.08 8.61 -0.44
N SER A 185 6.98 8.86 0.30
CA SER A 185 7.04 9.19 1.72
C SER A 185 7.67 8.08 2.54
N SER A 186 7.33 6.81 2.24
CA SER A 186 7.96 5.66 2.90
C SER A 186 9.45 5.61 2.66
N ALA A 187 9.89 5.85 1.41
CA ALA A 187 11.32 5.89 1.08
C ALA A 187 12.05 6.98 1.87
N LEU A 188 11.50 8.20 1.94
CA LEU A 188 12.10 9.31 2.67
C LEU A 188 12.21 9.03 4.18
N LEU A 189 11.15 8.49 4.78
CA LEU A 189 11.13 8.14 6.20
C LEU A 189 12.12 7.02 6.55
N LEU A 190 12.16 5.97 5.73
CA LEU A 190 13.04 4.83 5.95
C LEU A 190 14.51 5.16 5.69
N MET A 191 14.81 5.97 4.67
CA MET A 191 16.15 6.49 4.42
C MET A 191 16.67 7.31 5.61
N GLU A 192 15.81 8.10 6.26
CA GLU A 192 16.18 8.88 7.46
C GLU A 192 16.51 7.98 8.67
N ILE A 193 15.87 6.80 8.75
CA ILE A 193 16.15 5.81 9.82
C ILE A 193 17.43 5.03 9.51
N ASN A 194 17.60 4.58 8.26
CA ASN A 194 18.74 3.79 7.79
C ASN A 194 19.41 4.45 6.58
N PRO A 195 20.27 5.45 6.79
CA PRO A 195 20.94 6.16 5.69
C PRO A 195 21.95 5.28 4.93
N GLU A 196 22.43 4.18 5.52
CA GLU A 196 23.35 3.25 4.84
C GLU A 196 22.70 2.51 3.66
N CYS A 197 21.37 2.35 3.69
CA CYS A 197 20.59 1.77 2.60
C CYS A 197 19.84 2.82 1.75
N ALA A 198 20.23 4.09 1.82
CA ALA A 198 19.52 5.20 1.16
C ALA A 198 19.24 4.94 -0.32
N ASP A 199 20.25 4.50 -1.08
CA ASP A 199 20.13 4.31 -2.52
C ASP A 199 19.12 3.21 -2.89
N THR A 200 19.15 2.07 -2.18
CA THR A 200 18.22 0.95 -2.41
C THR A 200 16.80 1.30 -2.01
N ILE A 201 16.63 2.04 -0.90
CA ILE A 201 15.34 2.52 -0.42
C ILE A 201 14.74 3.53 -1.42
N LEU A 202 15.52 4.51 -1.87
CA LEU A 202 15.07 5.50 -2.84
C LEU A 202 14.74 4.88 -4.20
N ALA A 203 15.57 3.94 -4.68
CA ALA A 203 15.29 3.17 -5.90
C ALA A 203 13.95 2.44 -5.80
N ARG A 204 13.64 1.80 -4.65
CA ARG A 204 12.35 1.15 -4.42
C ARG A 204 11.20 2.16 -4.41
N GLY A 205 11.39 3.34 -3.83
CA GLY A 205 10.42 4.42 -3.84
C GLY A 205 10.11 4.94 -5.25
N LEU A 206 11.13 5.07 -6.12
CA LEU A 206 10.96 5.41 -7.52
C LEU A 206 10.17 4.32 -8.26
N MET A 207 10.56 3.06 -8.10
CA MET A 207 9.91 1.90 -8.70
C MET A 207 8.44 1.80 -8.30
N TYR A 208 8.09 2.10 -7.03
CA TYR A 208 6.71 2.11 -6.54
C TYR A 208 5.82 3.12 -7.29
N GLY A 209 6.37 4.29 -7.61
CA GLY A 209 5.70 5.27 -8.47
C GLY A 209 5.55 4.80 -9.92
N GLU A 210 6.60 4.22 -10.53
CA GLU A 210 6.56 3.66 -11.88
C GLU A 210 5.53 2.54 -12.02
N SER A 211 5.37 1.73 -10.99
CA SER A 211 4.35 0.69 -10.93
C SER A 211 2.95 1.23 -11.25
N ARG A 212 2.67 2.50 -10.95
CA ARG A 212 1.36 3.13 -11.23
C ARG A 212 1.15 3.42 -12.72
N VAL A 213 2.24 3.69 -13.46
CA VAL A 213 2.22 3.86 -14.91
C VAL A 213 2.09 2.49 -15.60
N ILE A 214 2.87 1.50 -15.16
CA ILE A 214 2.82 0.13 -15.66
C ILE A 214 1.42 -0.47 -15.44
N LEU A 215 0.86 -0.28 -14.24
CA LEU A 215 -0.51 -0.68 -13.93
C LEU A 215 -1.55 -0.03 -14.87
N GLY A 216 -1.26 1.17 -15.42
CA GLY A 216 -2.20 1.95 -16.24
C GLY A 216 -3.17 2.80 -15.44
N ALA A 217 -2.97 2.93 -14.13
CA ALA A 217 -3.85 3.68 -13.23
C ALA A 217 -3.55 5.18 -13.19
N HIS A 218 -2.32 5.59 -13.55
CA HIS A 218 -1.84 6.97 -13.47
C HIS A 218 -0.98 7.36 -14.67
N TRP A 219 -1.00 8.65 -14.98
CA TRP A 219 -0.08 9.28 -15.91
C TRP A 219 1.27 9.54 -15.22
N GLN A 220 2.34 9.69 -16.02
CA GLN A 220 3.67 10.00 -15.46
C GLN A 220 3.67 11.31 -14.69
N SER A 221 2.97 12.33 -15.18
CA SER A 221 2.84 13.61 -14.47
C SER A 221 2.07 13.52 -13.14
N ASP A 222 1.12 12.58 -13.00
CA ASP A 222 0.48 12.28 -11.70
C ASP A 222 1.50 11.72 -10.71
N VAL A 223 2.38 10.85 -11.19
CA VAL A 223 3.46 10.22 -10.41
C VAL A 223 4.46 11.28 -9.95
N ASN A 224 4.90 12.17 -10.85
CA ASN A 224 5.81 13.26 -10.53
C ASN A 224 5.22 14.21 -9.50
N ALA A 225 3.96 14.61 -9.66
CA ALA A 225 3.23 15.43 -8.68
C ALA A 225 3.05 14.69 -7.33
N GLY A 226 2.85 13.37 -7.35
CA GLY A 226 2.80 12.55 -6.15
C GLY A 226 4.09 12.60 -5.34
N ARG A 227 5.25 12.53 -6.00
CA ARG A 227 6.58 12.68 -5.36
C ARG A 227 6.77 14.09 -4.78
N LEU A 228 6.39 15.15 -5.52
CA LEU A 228 6.44 16.52 -5.00
C LEU A 228 5.56 16.69 -3.75
N GLY A 229 4.32 16.17 -3.79
CA GLY A 229 3.42 16.19 -2.65
C GLY A 229 3.99 15.43 -1.44
N ALA A 230 4.57 14.25 -1.66
CA ALA A 230 5.24 13.47 -0.62
C ALA A 230 6.40 14.23 0.04
N THR A 231 7.24 14.89 -0.77
CA THR A 231 8.38 15.67 -0.27
C THR A 231 7.92 16.87 0.56
N ALA A 232 6.87 17.57 0.11
CA ALA A 232 6.27 18.65 0.88
C ALA A 232 5.63 18.17 2.19
N ALA A 233 4.95 17.02 2.15
CA ALA A 233 4.36 16.40 3.33
C ALA A 233 5.45 15.95 4.32
N TYR A 234 6.51 15.32 3.85
CA TYR A 234 7.65 14.92 4.66
C TYR A 234 8.29 16.14 5.35
N ALA A 235 8.54 17.24 4.63
CA ALA A 235 9.06 18.47 5.23
C ALA A 235 8.11 19.03 6.31
N ARG A 236 6.80 18.98 6.05
CA ARG A 236 5.78 19.44 7.03
C ARG A 236 5.76 18.57 8.29
N LEU A 237 5.94 17.26 8.18
CA LEU A 237 5.98 16.34 9.33
C LEU A 237 7.06 16.77 10.35
N HIS A 238 8.21 17.26 9.91
CA HIS A 238 9.32 17.67 10.77
C HIS A 238 9.01 18.90 11.65
N SER A 239 7.93 19.62 11.39
CA SER A 239 7.48 20.68 12.30
C SER A 239 6.61 20.19 13.47
N SER A 240 6.33 18.87 13.54
CA SER A 240 5.58 18.25 14.65
C SER A 240 6.53 17.63 15.67
N GLU A 241 6.48 18.10 16.92
CA GLU A 241 7.25 17.48 18.02
C GLU A 241 6.88 16.01 18.22
N ARG A 242 5.59 15.67 18.06
CA ARG A 242 5.11 14.29 18.15
C ARG A 242 5.73 13.40 17.05
N PHE A 243 5.88 13.91 15.83
CA PHE A 243 6.57 13.19 14.75
C PHE A 243 8.06 13.03 15.06
N GLN A 244 8.74 14.08 15.49
CA GLN A 244 10.18 14.03 15.83
C GLN A 244 10.45 13.00 16.94
N GLU A 245 9.62 12.96 17.97
CA GLU A 245 9.73 11.95 19.03
C GLU A 245 9.51 10.53 18.49
N GLN A 246 8.48 10.30 17.66
CA GLN A 246 8.26 8.98 17.06
C GLN A 246 9.40 8.57 16.12
N MET A 247 9.97 9.50 15.36
CA MET A 247 11.15 9.27 14.53
C MET A 247 12.36 8.88 15.38
N ARG A 248 12.57 9.55 16.52
CA ARG A 248 13.62 9.20 17.48
C ARG A 248 13.44 7.78 18.03
N LEU A 249 12.20 7.38 18.34
CA LEU A 249 11.88 6.03 18.81
C LEU A 249 12.13 4.98 17.72
N ALA A 250 11.73 5.26 16.50
CA ALA A 250 11.95 4.37 15.35
C ALA A 250 13.44 4.15 15.05
N ARG A 251 14.26 5.22 15.12
CA ARG A 251 15.72 5.12 14.99
C ARG A 251 16.35 4.29 16.13
N LEU A 252 15.88 4.50 17.35
CA LEU A 252 16.34 3.72 18.50
C LEU A 252 16.01 2.24 18.35
N GLU A 253 14.79 1.92 17.93
CA GLU A 253 14.37 0.55 17.65
C GLU A 253 15.24 -0.09 16.56
N PHE A 254 15.43 0.60 15.41
CA PHE A 254 16.30 0.13 14.34
C PHE A 254 17.71 -0.20 14.83
N ARG A 255 18.35 0.72 15.58
CA ARG A 255 19.70 0.50 16.14
C ARG A 255 19.75 -0.71 17.07
N CYS A 256 18.72 -0.89 17.90
CA CYS A 256 18.63 -2.05 18.79
C CYS A 256 18.45 -3.36 18.00
N LYS A 257 17.61 -3.38 17.00
CA LYS A 257 17.35 -4.56 16.15
C LYS A 257 18.54 -4.95 15.28
N LYS A 258 19.31 -3.96 14.82
CA LYS A 258 20.56 -4.17 14.05
C LYS A 258 21.76 -4.51 14.94
N GLY A 259 21.63 -4.48 16.27
CA GLY A 259 22.74 -4.75 17.20
C GLY A 259 23.81 -3.67 17.26
N ILE A 260 23.53 -2.45 16.75
CA ILE A 260 24.46 -1.31 16.73
C ILE A 260 24.16 -0.26 17.82
N ALA A 261 23.19 -0.54 18.68
CA ALA A 261 22.81 0.34 19.79
C ALA A 261 23.79 0.21 20.97
N THR A 262 24.08 1.36 21.61
CA THR A 262 24.85 1.39 22.88
C THR A 262 24.08 0.72 24.02
N ALA A 263 24.76 0.34 25.10
CA ALA A 263 24.13 -0.23 26.29
C ALA A 263 23.05 0.70 26.89
N ALA A 264 23.27 2.01 26.84
CA ALA A 264 22.31 3.01 27.31
C ALA A 264 21.07 3.06 26.46
N GLU A 265 21.21 3.02 25.13
CA GLU A 265 20.11 2.95 24.16
C GLU A 265 19.29 1.66 24.35
N GLN A 266 19.95 0.51 24.48
CA GLN A 266 19.28 -0.78 24.73
C GLN A 266 18.47 -0.76 26.04
N LYS A 267 19.03 -0.18 27.11
CA LYS A 267 18.31 -0.02 28.39
C LYS A 267 17.09 0.88 28.24
N THR A 268 17.21 1.96 27.47
CA THR A 268 16.11 2.88 27.17
C THR A 268 15.01 2.18 26.38
N TYR A 269 15.35 1.48 25.31
CA TYR A 269 14.40 0.75 24.49
C TYR A 269 13.65 -0.34 25.28
N LYS A 270 14.35 -1.11 26.12
CA LYS A 270 13.71 -2.09 27.03
C LYS A 270 12.68 -1.46 27.97
N LYS A 271 12.92 -0.23 28.45
CA LYS A 271 11.95 0.51 29.30
C LYS A 271 10.71 0.91 28.49
N ILE A 272 10.88 1.33 27.23
CA ILE A 272 9.78 1.71 26.33
C ILE A 272 8.87 0.50 26.08
N LEU A 273 9.45 -0.65 25.71
CA LEU A 273 8.70 -1.89 25.47
C LEU A 273 7.90 -2.34 26.71
N LYS A 274 8.52 -2.25 27.91
CA LYS A 274 7.82 -2.60 29.16
C LYS A 274 6.62 -1.69 29.47
N LYS A 275 6.70 -0.39 29.13
CA LYS A 275 5.58 0.54 29.31
C LYS A 275 4.44 0.26 28.32
N ARG A 276 4.77 -0.12 27.10
CA ARG A 276 3.80 -0.45 26.04
C ARG A 276 3.01 -1.71 26.37
N ASN A 277 3.67 -2.78 26.85
CA ASN A 277 3.03 -4.05 27.19
C ASN A 277 2.13 -3.98 28.46
N LYS A 278 2.13 -2.83 29.16
CA LYS A 278 1.27 -2.57 30.33
C LYS A 278 0.00 -1.78 29.98
N LYS A 279 -0.11 -1.27 28.78
CA LYS A 279 -1.29 -0.58 28.24
C LYS A 279 -2.12 -1.52 27.35
#